data_75a482c2317cb3a423026829c9e56720
#
_entry.id   75a482c2317cb3a423026829c9e56720
#
_cell.length_a   1.000
_cell.length_b   1.000
_cell.length_c   1.000
_cell.angle_alpha   90.00
_cell.angle_beta   90.00
_cell.angle_gamma   90.00
#
_symmetry.space_group_name_H-M   'P 1'
#
loop_
_entity.id
_entity.type
_entity.pdbx_description
1 polymer ?
#
loop_
_entity_poly.entity_id
_entity_poly.type
_entity_poly.pdbx_seq_one_letter_code
_entity_poly.pdbx_strand_id
1 'polypeptide(L)'
;GMITTRGYRDVLHIGRHQRPQHYSIQQRIPWQDTPLVKRRHRHVVSERLVPPHGDVLVPLAEEEVREAARALRAAGVASIAVCFLFSYLNPAHERRAREIVLEEHPDAFVTLSSEIAPQFREFERFTTAAMNAFVGPEVRGYVRRLEGRMRDAGLRADLHIMASNGGVATAQGVAERPVATMLSGPAAGVLGGTWAGALSGRQDLITLD
;
A
#
# COMPACT_ATOMS: atom_id res chain seq x y z
N GLY A 1 -6.70 -5.69 -6.71
CA GLY A 1 -7.81 -6.23 -5.93
C GLY A 1 -7.71 -5.91 -4.45
N MET A 2 -8.78 -6.13 -3.73
CA MET A 2 -8.80 -5.97 -2.27
C MET A 2 -9.62 -7.09 -1.63
N ILE A 3 -9.12 -7.65 -0.53
CA ILE A 3 -9.84 -8.57 0.35
C ILE A 3 -9.97 -7.88 1.70
N THR A 4 -11.19 -7.77 2.23
CA THR A 4 -11.46 -7.00 3.45
C THR A 4 -12.52 -7.66 4.33
N THR A 5 -12.62 -7.22 5.58
CA THR A 5 -13.64 -7.64 6.54
C THR A 5 -15.05 -7.42 6.00
N ARG A 6 -15.93 -8.38 6.17
CA ARG A 6 -17.36 -8.25 5.81
C ARG A 6 -17.97 -7.01 6.49
N GLY A 7 -18.65 -6.19 5.68
CA GLY A 7 -19.20 -4.88 6.08
C GLY A 7 -18.29 -3.68 5.74
N TYR A 8 -17.00 -3.90 5.36
CA TYR A 8 -16.01 -2.83 5.11
C TYR A 8 -15.57 -2.70 3.65
N ARG A 9 -16.31 -3.33 2.69
CA ARG A 9 -16.00 -3.30 1.26
C ARG A 9 -15.85 -1.89 0.68
N ASP A 10 -16.68 -0.98 1.14
CA ASP A 10 -16.80 0.33 0.51
C ASP A 10 -16.06 1.46 1.26
N VAL A 11 -15.17 1.13 2.21
CA VAL A 11 -14.35 2.11 2.96
C VAL A 11 -13.60 3.05 2.00
N LEU A 12 -12.93 2.52 0.97
CA LEU A 12 -12.21 3.34 -0.01
C LEU A 12 -13.14 4.23 -0.86
N HIS A 13 -14.39 3.80 -1.06
CA HIS A 13 -15.38 4.57 -1.82
C HIS A 13 -16.00 5.69 -0.98
N ILE A 14 -16.33 5.38 0.26
CA ILE A 14 -16.91 6.32 1.22
C ILE A 14 -15.88 7.41 1.58
N GLY A 15 -14.62 7.03 1.74
CA GLY A 15 -13.56 7.94 2.13
C GLY A 15 -13.85 8.55 3.50
N ARG A 16 -13.58 9.84 3.63
CA ARG A 16 -13.86 10.62 4.84
C ARG A 16 -15.14 11.45 4.76
N HIS A 17 -16.06 11.10 3.88
CA HIS A 17 -17.28 11.88 3.60
C HIS A 17 -17.02 13.36 3.26
N GLN A 18 -15.83 13.70 2.78
CA GLN A 18 -15.52 15.06 2.36
C GLN A 18 -16.33 15.40 1.12
N ARG A 19 -17.07 16.50 1.19
CA ARG A 19 -17.83 17.04 0.06
C ARG A 19 -17.02 18.16 -0.59
N PRO A 20 -16.68 18.06 -1.89
CA PRO A 20 -16.02 19.15 -2.61
C PRO A 20 -16.86 20.44 -2.60
N GLN A 21 -18.19 20.32 -2.58
CA GLN A 21 -19.13 21.43 -2.53
C GLN A 21 -20.13 21.21 -1.38
N HIS A 22 -20.04 21.99 -0.33
CA HIS A 22 -20.82 21.79 0.90
C HIS A 22 -22.34 21.83 0.71
N TYR A 23 -22.85 22.70 -0.19
CA TYR A 23 -24.28 22.93 -0.36
C TYR A 23 -24.86 22.31 -1.63
N SER A 24 -24.05 21.67 -2.47
CA SER A 24 -24.54 21.02 -3.67
C SER A 24 -25.12 19.64 -3.35
N ILE A 25 -26.29 19.34 -3.91
CA ILE A 25 -26.88 18.00 -3.91
C ILE A 25 -26.24 17.10 -4.99
N GLN A 26 -25.59 17.71 -5.99
CA GLN A 26 -24.85 17.01 -7.03
C GLN A 26 -23.37 17.05 -6.68
N GLN A 27 -22.83 15.93 -6.25
CA GLN A 27 -21.41 15.79 -5.91
C GLN A 27 -20.69 15.00 -6.99
N ARG A 28 -19.56 15.52 -7.44
CA ARG A 28 -18.60 14.78 -8.24
C ARG A 28 -17.36 14.51 -7.40
N ILE A 29 -17.15 13.25 -7.03
CA ILE A 29 -16.10 12.82 -6.11
C ILE A 29 -15.05 12.07 -6.91
N PRO A 30 -13.85 12.66 -7.12
CA PRO A 30 -12.84 12.12 -8.04
C PRO A 30 -12.44 10.67 -7.76
N TRP A 31 -12.28 10.29 -6.49
CA TRP A 31 -11.90 8.90 -6.14
C TRP A 31 -13.04 7.89 -6.28
N GLN A 32 -14.28 8.34 -6.50
CA GLN A 32 -15.41 7.47 -6.84
C GLN A 32 -15.50 7.25 -8.35
N ASP A 33 -15.20 8.28 -9.14
CA ASP A 33 -15.17 8.21 -10.61
C ASP A 33 -14.00 7.33 -11.10
N THR A 34 -12.82 7.52 -10.50
CA THR A 34 -11.61 6.76 -10.82
C THR A 34 -11.05 6.03 -9.58
N PRO A 35 -11.73 4.98 -9.12
CA PRO A 35 -11.35 4.31 -7.88
C PRO A 35 -10.03 3.55 -8.02
N LEU A 36 -9.17 3.66 -7.01
CA LEU A 36 -7.92 2.92 -6.90
C LEU A 36 -8.11 1.40 -7.02
N VAL A 37 -9.19 0.89 -6.42
CA VAL A 37 -9.65 -0.50 -6.59
C VAL A 37 -11.09 -0.48 -7.08
N LYS A 38 -11.36 -1.02 -8.26
CA LYS A 38 -12.73 -1.12 -8.81
C LYS A 38 -13.60 -1.98 -7.88
N ARG A 39 -14.87 -1.59 -7.67
CA ARG A 39 -15.78 -2.25 -6.73
C ARG A 39 -15.92 -3.76 -6.97
N ARG A 40 -15.93 -4.20 -8.24
CA ARG A 40 -16.00 -5.61 -8.62
C ARG A 40 -14.78 -6.44 -8.17
N HIS A 41 -13.66 -5.80 -7.82
CA HIS A 41 -12.44 -6.42 -7.34
C HIS A 41 -12.23 -6.23 -5.83
N ARG A 42 -13.28 -5.84 -5.09
CA ARG A 42 -13.29 -5.74 -3.63
C ARG A 42 -14.12 -6.89 -3.08
N HIS A 43 -13.45 -7.90 -2.54
CA HIS A 43 -14.08 -9.06 -1.93
C HIS A 43 -14.12 -8.90 -0.42
N VAL A 44 -15.15 -9.46 0.19
CA VAL A 44 -15.32 -9.45 1.65
C VAL A 44 -15.28 -10.87 2.18
N VAL A 45 -14.65 -11.03 3.34
CA VAL A 45 -14.57 -12.31 4.04
C VAL A 45 -15.06 -12.17 5.47
N SER A 46 -15.59 -13.24 5.99
CA SER A 46 -16.04 -13.33 7.38
C SER A 46 -14.80 -13.49 8.26
N GLU A 47 -14.55 -12.48 9.06
CA GLU A 47 -13.54 -12.42 10.11
C GLU A 47 -13.85 -11.22 11.01
N ARG A 48 -13.41 -11.23 12.26
CA ARG A 48 -13.49 -10.06 13.13
C ARG A 48 -12.50 -10.14 14.27
N LEU A 49 -11.69 -9.11 14.38
CA LEU A 49 -10.91 -8.81 15.57
C LEU A 49 -11.58 -7.68 16.35
N VAL A 50 -11.33 -7.61 17.66
CA VAL A 50 -11.88 -6.56 18.54
C VAL A 50 -10.79 -5.92 19.40
N PRO A 51 -10.89 -4.60 19.67
CA PRO A 51 -10.00 -3.93 20.60
C PRO A 51 -10.31 -4.34 22.07
N PRO A 52 -9.40 -4.06 23.03
CA PRO A 52 -8.14 -3.34 22.82
C PRO A 52 -6.97 -4.22 22.41
N HIS A 53 -7.05 -5.56 22.52
CA HIS A 53 -5.91 -6.48 22.34
C HIS A 53 -5.87 -7.18 20.98
N GLY A 54 -6.88 -7.01 20.15
CA GLY A 54 -7.00 -7.73 18.87
C GLY A 54 -7.46 -9.16 19.07
N ASP A 55 -8.33 -9.39 20.06
CA ASP A 55 -8.93 -10.70 20.30
C ASP A 55 -9.81 -11.13 19.13
N VAL A 56 -9.85 -12.42 18.87
CA VAL A 56 -10.65 -12.98 17.77
C VAL A 56 -12.09 -13.13 18.22
N LEU A 57 -12.98 -12.31 17.66
CA LEU A 57 -14.43 -12.45 17.82
C LEU A 57 -15.02 -13.42 16.81
N VAL A 58 -14.57 -13.32 15.54
CA VAL A 58 -14.96 -14.23 14.45
C VAL A 58 -13.67 -14.73 13.80
N PRO A 59 -13.44 -16.06 13.79
CA PRO A 59 -12.30 -16.64 13.09
C PRO A 59 -12.32 -16.30 11.59
N LEU A 60 -11.14 -16.31 10.96
CA LEU A 60 -11.02 -16.11 9.52
C LEU A 60 -11.69 -17.26 8.76
N ALA A 61 -12.63 -16.94 7.90
CA ALA A 61 -13.25 -17.90 6.97
C ALA A 61 -12.30 -18.15 5.79
N GLU A 62 -11.38 -19.11 5.95
CA GLU A 62 -10.30 -19.38 4.99
C GLU A 62 -10.84 -19.71 3.59
N GLU A 63 -11.96 -20.43 3.48
CA GLU A 63 -12.53 -20.77 2.17
C GLU A 63 -13.04 -19.52 1.43
N GLU A 64 -13.62 -18.55 2.14
CA GLU A 64 -14.02 -17.28 1.52
C GLU A 64 -12.79 -16.52 0.99
N VAL A 65 -11.61 -16.64 1.65
CA VAL A 65 -10.36 -16.08 1.14
C VAL A 65 -9.90 -16.80 -0.12
N ARG A 66 -9.99 -18.13 -0.17
CA ARG A 66 -9.67 -18.94 -1.36
C ARG A 66 -10.54 -18.57 -2.55
N GLU A 67 -11.84 -18.48 -2.33
CA GLU A 67 -12.79 -18.07 -3.37
C GLU A 67 -12.48 -16.67 -3.90
N ALA A 68 -12.20 -15.71 -3.00
CA ALA A 68 -11.81 -14.34 -3.38
C ALA A 68 -10.51 -14.32 -4.19
N ALA A 69 -9.50 -15.09 -3.79
CA ALA A 69 -8.23 -15.19 -4.50
C ALA A 69 -8.39 -15.78 -5.90
N ARG A 70 -9.15 -16.87 -6.04
CA ARG A 70 -9.48 -17.50 -7.33
C ARG A 70 -10.23 -16.54 -8.25
N ALA A 71 -11.22 -15.81 -7.72
CA ALA A 71 -11.99 -14.83 -8.48
C ALA A 71 -11.12 -13.68 -8.98
N LEU A 72 -10.22 -13.16 -8.13
CA LEU A 72 -9.27 -12.10 -8.51
C LEU A 72 -8.27 -12.60 -9.55
N ARG A 73 -7.74 -13.81 -9.41
CA ARG A 73 -6.87 -14.45 -10.40
C ARG A 73 -7.57 -14.60 -11.76
N ALA A 74 -8.79 -15.12 -11.76
CA ALA A 74 -9.60 -15.28 -12.98
C ALA A 74 -9.92 -13.95 -13.65
N ALA A 75 -10.01 -12.86 -12.87
CA ALA A 75 -10.19 -11.50 -13.38
C ALA A 75 -8.90 -10.83 -13.85
N GLY A 76 -7.75 -11.54 -13.85
CA GLY A 76 -6.45 -11.02 -14.29
C GLY A 76 -5.86 -9.96 -13.35
N VAL A 77 -6.22 -9.97 -12.07
CA VAL A 77 -5.73 -9.01 -11.08
C VAL A 77 -4.33 -9.42 -10.62
N ALA A 78 -3.31 -8.61 -10.91
CA ALA A 78 -1.91 -8.92 -10.60
C ALA A 78 -1.50 -8.56 -9.15
N SER A 79 -2.28 -7.74 -8.44
CA SER A 79 -1.93 -7.30 -7.09
C SER A 79 -3.15 -7.23 -6.17
N ILE A 80 -2.97 -7.62 -4.92
CA ILE A 80 -4.05 -7.77 -3.94
C ILE A 80 -3.64 -7.10 -2.62
N ALA A 81 -4.47 -6.16 -2.14
CA ALA A 81 -4.37 -5.61 -0.80
C ALA A 81 -5.28 -6.41 0.14
N VAL A 82 -4.73 -6.96 1.21
CA VAL A 82 -5.50 -7.57 2.31
C VAL A 82 -5.62 -6.54 3.42
N CYS A 83 -6.84 -6.19 3.77
CA CYS A 83 -7.15 -5.05 4.64
C CYS A 83 -8.25 -5.42 5.63
N PHE A 84 -7.86 -5.95 6.81
CA PHE A 84 -8.82 -6.33 7.84
C PHE A 84 -8.95 -5.30 8.95
N LEU A 85 -10.15 -5.25 9.52
CA LEU A 85 -10.43 -4.36 10.63
C LEU A 85 -9.59 -4.78 11.87
N PHE A 86 -8.97 -3.79 12.53
CA PHE A 86 -8.10 -3.99 13.69
C PHE A 86 -6.84 -4.85 13.46
N SER A 87 -6.46 -5.14 12.21
CA SER A 87 -5.25 -5.91 11.90
C SER A 87 -3.95 -5.27 12.41
N TYR A 88 -3.95 -3.99 12.70
CA TYR A 88 -2.81 -3.29 13.33
C TYR A 88 -2.59 -3.72 14.79
N LEU A 89 -3.60 -4.27 15.48
CA LEU A 89 -3.50 -4.86 16.82
C LEU A 89 -3.04 -6.32 16.76
N ASN A 90 -3.59 -7.06 15.78
CA ASN A 90 -3.27 -8.46 15.58
C ASN A 90 -3.23 -8.80 14.07
N PRO A 91 -2.05 -8.99 13.48
CA PRO A 91 -1.92 -9.24 12.05
C PRO A 91 -2.18 -10.70 11.62
N ALA A 92 -2.54 -11.59 12.54
CA ALA A 92 -2.61 -13.03 12.27
C ALA A 92 -3.56 -13.37 11.12
N HIS A 93 -4.76 -12.77 11.07
CA HIS A 93 -5.73 -13.02 10.00
C HIS A 93 -5.20 -12.53 8.63
N GLU A 94 -4.55 -11.36 8.57
CA GLU A 94 -3.97 -10.87 7.30
C GLU A 94 -2.82 -11.75 6.83
N ARG A 95 -1.95 -12.19 7.74
CA ARG A 95 -0.84 -13.10 7.41
C ARG A 95 -1.37 -14.42 6.86
N ARG A 96 -2.37 -15.01 7.54
CA ARG A 96 -2.98 -16.25 7.06
C ARG A 96 -3.68 -16.07 5.71
N ALA A 97 -4.38 -14.96 5.53
CA ALA A 97 -4.99 -14.63 4.24
C ALA A 97 -3.95 -14.49 3.11
N ARG A 98 -2.77 -13.89 3.37
CA ARG A 98 -1.68 -13.82 2.40
C ARG A 98 -1.19 -15.21 1.97
N GLU A 99 -1.00 -16.11 2.93
CA GLU A 99 -0.61 -17.50 2.62
C GLU A 99 -1.61 -18.15 1.66
N ILE A 100 -2.91 -18.08 1.99
CA ILE A 100 -3.98 -18.62 1.17
C ILE A 100 -4.04 -17.97 -0.22
N VAL A 101 -3.88 -16.64 -0.29
CA VAL A 101 -3.85 -15.92 -1.57
C VAL A 101 -2.69 -16.42 -2.43
N LEU A 102 -1.50 -16.63 -1.86
CA LEU A 102 -0.32 -17.12 -2.59
C LEU A 102 -0.43 -18.60 -2.97
N GLU A 103 -1.15 -19.42 -2.20
CA GLU A 103 -1.50 -20.80 -2.59
C GLU A 103 -2.37 -20.81 -3.88
N GLU A 104 -3.36 -19.93 -3.97
CA GLU A 104 -4.30 -19.89 -5.09
C GLU A 104 -3.83 -19.00 -6.26
N HIS A 105 -3.00 -18.00 -5.98
CA HIS A 105 -2.48 -17.03 -6.94
C HIS A 105 -1.00 -16.72 -6.66
N PRO A 106 -0.07 -17.65 -6.98
CA PRO A 106 1.35 -17.57 -6.63
C PRO A 106 2.07 -16.32 -7.16
N ASP A 107 1.63 -15.79 -8.31
CA ASP A 107 2.26 -14.63 -8.95
C ASP A 107 1.75 -13.29 -8.43
N ALA A 108 0.75 -13.27 -7.55
CA ALA A 108 0.17 -12.04 -7.05
C ALA A 108 1.16 -11.24 -6.21
N PHE A 109 1.16 -9.93 -6.38
CA PHE A 109 1.78 -9.01 -5.44
C PHE A 109 0.82 -8.77 -4.28
N VAL A 110 1.10 -9.35 -3.12
CA VAL A 110 0.21 -9.25 -1.94
C VAL A 110 0.73 -8.23 -0.96
N THR A 111 -0.13 -7.30 -0.57
CA THR A 111 0.13 -6.26 0.42
C THR A 111 -0.78 -6.46 1.64
N LEU A 112 -0.21 -6.49 2.84
CA LEU A 112 -0.96 -6.50 4.10
C LEU A 112 -1.05 -5.10 4.69
N SER A 113 -2.25 -4.67 5.06
CA SER A 113 -2.46 -3.34 5.64
C SER A 113 -1.74 -3.17 6.98
N SER A 114 -1.64 -4.24 7.75
CA SER A 114 -0.92 -4.29 9.04
C SER A 114 0.60 -4.15 8.93
N GLU A 115 1.19 -4.46 7.77
CA GLU A 115 2.62 -4.32 7.55
C GLU A 115 2.99 -2.95 6.95
N ILE A 116 2.12 -2.42 6.08
CA ILE A 116 2.40 -1.16 5.38
C ILE A 116 2.08 0.07 6.22
N ALA A 117 0.95 0.06 6.92
CA ALA A 117 0.50 1.19 7.74
C ALA A 117 -0.17 0.69 9.03
N PRO A 118 0.59 0.16 10.01
CA PRO A 118 0.05 -0.44 11.23
C PRO A 118 -0.47 0.62 12.20
N GLN A 119 -1.51 1.33 11.80
CA GLN A 119 -2.08 2.43 12.58
C GLN A 119 -3.60 2.33 12.66
N PHE A 120 -4.14 2.96 13.69
CA PHE A 120 -5.56 3.18 13.85
C PHE A 120 -6.14 3.92 12.65
N ARG A 121 -7.42 3.74 12.35
CA ARG A 121 -8.22 4.24 11.24
C ARG A 121 -8.05 3.45 9.95
N GLU A 122 -9.14 2.81 9.55
CA GLU A 122 -9.20 1.90 8.41
C GLU A 122 -9.03 2.61 7.07
N PHE A 123 -9.57 3.83 6.89
CA PHE A 123 -9.50 4.51 5.60
C PHE A 123 -8.05 4.78 5.18
N GLU A 124 -7.23 5.38 6.06
CA GLU A 124 -5.82 5.68 5.78
C GLU A 124 -5.03 4.40 5.58
N ARG A 125 -5.22 3.40 6.45
CA ARG A 125 -4.51 2.13 6.35
C ARG A 125 -4.85 1.39 5.07
N PHE A 126 -6.14 1.28 4.73
CA PHE A 126 -6.59 0.58 3.53
C PHE A 126 -6.17 1.32 2.25
N THR A 127 -6.25 2.65 2.25
CA THR A 127 -5.79 3.48 1.13
C THR A 127 -4.30 3.27 0.90
N THR A 128 -3.48 3.35 1.96
CA THR A 128 -2.03 3.15 1.85
C THR A 128 -1.69 1.74 1.35
N ALA A 129 -2.36 0.71 1.87
CA ALA A 129 -2.18 -0.66 1.41
C ALA A 129 -2.61 -0.86 -0.06
N ALA A 130 -3.73 -0.25 -0.46
CA ALA A 130 -4.20 -0.31 -1.85
C ALA A 130 -3.26 0.44 -2.81
N MET A 131 -2.70 1.59 -2.39
CA MET A 131 -1.68 2.32 -3.16
C MET A 131 -0.40 1.47 -3.29
N ASN A 132 0.06 0.85 -2.21
CA ASN A 132 1.22 -0.04 -2.24
C ASN A 132 0.99 -1.21 -3.23
N ALA A 133 -0.17 -1.85 -3.16
CA ALA A 133 -0.53 -2.93 -4.09
C ALA A 133 -0.63 -2.44 -5.54
N PHE A 134 -1.12 -1.22 -5.77
CA PHE A 134 -1.27 -0.64 -7.11
C PHE A 134 0.08 -0.38 -7.77
N VAL A 135 1.02 0.26 -7.07
CA VAL A 135 2.34 0.59 -7.63
C VAL A 135 3.34 -0.56 -7.55
N GLY A 136 3.06 -1.56 -6.70
CA GLY A 136 3.97 -2.65 -6.34
C GLY A 136 4.59 -3.39 -7.52
N PRO A 137 3.80 -3.95 -8.45
CA PRO A 137 4.34 -4.71 -9.59
C PRO A 137 5.32 -3.91 -10.44
N GLU A 138 4.98 -2.65 -10.75
CA GLU A 138 5.80 -1.76 -11.59
C GLU A 138 7.11 -1.39 -10.89
N VAL A 139 7.04 -0.92 -9.64
CA VAL A 139 8.22 -0.50 -8.90
C VAL A 139 9.15 -1.69 -8.64
N ARG A 140 8.60 -2.85 -8.24
CA ARG A 140 9.38 -4.08 -8.07
C ARG A 140 10.08 -4.49 -9.36
N GLY A 141 9.38 -4.44 -10.48
CA GLY A 141 9.94 -4.72 -11.80
C GLY A 141 11.04 -3.73 -12.19
N TYR A 142 10.83 -2.43 -11.95
CA TYR A 142 11.83 -1.40 -12.20
C TYR A 142 13.11 -1.60 -11.37
N VAL A 143 12.96 -1.79 -10.08
CA VAL A 143 14.10 -1.99 -9.16
C VAL A 143 14.94 -3.20 -9.58
N ARG A 144 14.29 -4.33 -9.88
CA ARG A 144 15.00 -5.54 -10.35
C ARG A 144 15.78 -5.30 -11.65
N ARG A 145 15.18 -4.60 -12.62
CA ARG A 145 15.87 -4.23 -13.86
C ARG A 145 17.05 -3.30 -13.61
N LEU A 146 16.89 -2.34 -12.70
CA LEU A 146 17.95 -1.41 -12.35
C LEU A 146 19.15 -2.13 -11.70
N GLU A 147 18.90 -3.00 -10.72
CA GLU A 147 19.95 -3.84 -10.13
C GLU A 147 20.66 -4.74 -11.14
N GLY A 148 19.90 -5.32 -12.09
CA GLY A 148 20.48 -6.11 -13.18
C GLY A 148 21.45 -5.28 -14.03
N ARG A 149 21.02 -4.12 -14.51
CA ARG A 149 21.85 -3.20 -15.29
C ARG A 149 23.08 -2.71 -14.55
N MET A 150 22.98 -2.44 -13.25
CA MET A 150 24.12 -2.05 -12.43
C MET A 150 25.15 -3.19 -12.37
N ARG A 151 24.72 -4.41 -12.13
CA ARG A 151 25.60 -5.60 -12.14
C ARG A 151 26.28 -5.82 -13.49
N ASP A 152 25.52 -5.69 -14.58
CA ASP A 152 26.03 -5.83 -15.94
C ASP A 152 27.08 -4.75 -16.27
N ALA A 153 26.93 -3.55 -15.69
CA ALA A 153 27.89 -2.45 -15.79
C ALA A 153 29.10 -2.61 -14.84
N GLY A 154 29.19 -3.73 -14.11
CA GLY A 154 30.31 -4.00 -13.19
C GLY A 154 30.20 -3.32 -11.83
N LEU A 155 29.08 -2.65 -11.53
CA LEU A 155 28.83 -2.04 -10.22
C LEU A 155 28.42 -3.12 -9.21
N ARG A 156 29.17 -3.22 -8.09
CA ARG A 156 28.95 -4.20 -7.03
C ARG A 156 28.38 -3.58 -5.73
N ALA A 157 28.14 -2.26 -5.76
CA ALA A 157 27.55 -1.56 -4.62
C ALA A 157 26.06 -1.89 -4.47
N ASP A 158 25.58 -1.93 -3.23
CA ASP A 158 24.18 -2.09 -2.92
C ASP A 158 23.37 -0.86 -3.39
N LEU A 159 22.25 -1.12 -4.08
CA LEU A 159 21.36 -0.06 -4.50
C LEU A 159 20.54 0.45 -3.31
N HIS A 160 20.70 1.73 -3.02
CA HIS A 160 19.89 2.46 -2.05
C HIS A 160 19.01 3.47 -2.76
N ILE A 161 17.75 3.54 -2.36
CA ILE A 161 16.73 4.40 -2.97
C ILE A 161 16.17 5.34 -1.92
N MET A 162 16.04 6.60 -2.26
CA MET A 162 15.46 7.61 -1.37
C MET A 162 13.99 7.29 -1.09
N ALA A 163 13.60 7.39 0.17
CA ALA A 163 12.22 7.27 0.62
C ALA A 163 11.57 8.65 0.80
N SER A 164 10.24 8.68 0.81
CA SER A 164 9.42 9.90 0.95
C SER A 164 9.64 10.65 2.28
N ASN A 165 10.14 9.97 3.29
CA ASN A 165 10.47 10.58 4.59
C ASN A 165 11.89 11.16 4.66
N GLY A 166 12.62 11.18 3.54
CA GLY A 166 14.01 11.65 3.49
C GLY A 166 15.06 10.62 3.90
N GLY A 167 14.65 9.43 4.34
CA GLY A 167 15.56 8.31 4.60
C GLY A 167 15.91 7.56 3.32
N VAL A 168 16.75 6.53 3.45
CA VAL A 168 17.09 5.61 2.36
C VAL A 168 16.61 4.20 2.67
N ALA A 169 16.20 3.48 1.64
CA ALA A 169 15.80 2.08 1.73
C ALA A 169 16.63 1.24 0.77
N THR A 170 16.83 -0.04 1.08
CA THR A 170 17.46 -0.99 0.17
C THR A 170 16.52 -1.28 -1.01
N ALA A 171 17.06 -1.76 -2.11
CA ALA A 171 16.28 -2.19 -3.26
C ALA A 171 15.19 -3.21 -2.89
N GLN A 172 15.51 -4.18 -2.03
CA GLN A 172 14.55 -5.13 -1.51
C GLN A 172 13.44 -4.45 -0.70
N GLY A 173 13.79 -3.55 0.23
CA GLY A 173 12.81 -2.81 1.04
C GLY A 173 11.85 -1.99 0.17
N VAL A 174 12.33 -1.39 -0.90
CA VAL A 174 11.49 -0.68 -1.88
C VAL A 174 10.60 -1.65 -2.67
N ALA A 175 11.12 -2.82 -3.06
CA ALA A 175 10.34 -3.83 -3.76
C ALA A 175 9.18 -4.41 -2.91
N GLU A 176 9.31 -4.40 -1.58
CA GLU A 176 8.28 -4.85 -0.63
C GLU A 176 7.32 -3.71 -0.25
N ARG A 177 7.84 -2.48 -0.10
CA ARG A 177 7.09 -1.30 0.33
C ARG A 177 7.24 -0.12 -0.64
N PRO A 178 6.85 -0.29 -1.91
CA PRO A 178 7.03 0.74 -2.93
C PRO A 178 6.30 2.05 -2.64
N VAL A 179 5.23 2.05 -1.87
CA VAL A 179 4.54 3.28 -1.43
C VAL A 179 5.46 4.24 -0.67
N ALA A 180 6.52 3.72 -0.02
CA ALA A 180 7.48 4.54 0.69
C ALA A 180 8.36 5.42 -0.23
N THR A 181 8.34 5.21 -1.54
CA THR A 181 9.07 6.04 -2.52
C THR A 181 8.20 7.09 -3.22
N MET A 182 6.90 7.10 -2.95
CA MET A 182 6.02 8.13 -3.51
C MET A 182 6.41 9.49 -2.94
N LEU A 183 6.63 10.50 -3.81
CA LEU A 183 7.13 11.82 -3.44
C LEU A 183 8.57 11.83 -2.86
N SER A 184 9.39 10.83 -3.18
CA SER A 184 10.80 10.80 -2.75
C SER A 184 11.66 11.84 -3.47
N GLY A 185 11.29 12.29 -4.66
CA GLY A 185 11.94 13.37 -5.41
C GLY A 185 11.96 14.69 -4.61
N PRO A 186 10.78 15.25 -4.26
CA PRO A 186 10.70 16.43 -3.40
C PRO A 186 11.46 16.29 -2.08
N ALA A 187 11.36 15.12 -1.42
CA ALA A 187 12.09 14.86 -0.17
C ALA A 187 13.62 14.92 -0.38
N ALA A 188 14.11 14.34 -1.48
CA ALA A 188 15.53 14.41 -1.86
C ALA A 188 15.96 15.84 -2.19
N GLY A 189 15.10 16.60 -2.87
CA GLY A 189 15.34 18.02 -3.21
C GLY A 189 15.55 18.89 -1.96
N VAL A 190 14.71 18.70 -0.93
CA VAL A 190 14.87 19.40 0.37
C VAL A 190 16.20 19.03 1.03
N LEU A 191 16.55 17.75 1.10
CA LEU A 191 17.80 17.31 1.71
C LEU A 191 19.02 17.81 0.94
N GLY A 192 18.99 17.72 -0.39
CA GLY A 192 20.06 18.23 -1.26
C GLY A 192 20.24 19.75 -1.13
N GLY A 193 19.13 20.49 -1.09
CA GLY A 193 19.13 21.94 -0.86
C GLY A 193 19.71 22.31 0.50
N THR A 194 19.31 21.60 1.56
CA THR A 194 19.85 21.81 2.92
C THR A 194 21.36 21.55 2.96
N TRP A 195 21.82 20.47 2.34
CA TRP A 195 23.24 20.13 2.27
C TRP A 195 24.04 21.19 1.49
N ALA A 196 23.56 21.62 0.31
CA ALA A 196 24.22 22.67 -0.49
C ALA A 196 24.25 24.01 0.23
N GLY A 197 23.18 24.36 0.95
CA GLY A 197 23.12 25.55 1.79
C GLY A 197 24.14 25.54 2.92
N ALA A 198 24.25 24.39 3.60
CA ALA A 198 25.26 24.23 4.67
C ALA A 198 26.68 24.42 4.16
N LEU A 199 27.03 23.88 2.98
CA LEU A 199 28.32 24.08 2.32
C LEU A 199 28.58 25.58 1.97
N SER A 200 27.53 26.36 1.74
CA SER A 200 27.59 27.80 1.42
C SER A 200 27.44 28.67 2.66
N GLY A 201 27.41 28.10 3.87
CA GLY A 201 27.23 28.82 5.13
C GLY A 201 25.82 29.42 5.29
N ARG A 202 24.82 28.92 4.54
CA ARG A 202 23.43 29.36 4.60
C ARG A 202 22.58 28.31 5.34
N GLN A 203 21.90 28.75 6.43
CA GLN A 203 21.04 27.85 7.23
C GLN A 203 19.55 28.05 6.95
N ASP A 204 19.17 29.30 6.60
CA ASP A 204 17.77 29.62 6.27
C ASP A 204 17.59 29.54 4.75
N LEU A 205 16.83 28.51 4.33
CA LEU A 205 16.65 28.15 2.92
C LEU A 205 15.18 27.86 2.61
N ILE A 206 14.79 28.22 1.40
CA ILE A 206 13.55 27.73 0.77
C ILE A 206 13.97 26.88 -0.42
N THR A 207 13.55 25.64 -0.46
CA THR A 207 13.75 24.75 -1.60
C THR A 207 12.49 24.74 -2.47
N LEU A 208 12.68 24.84 -3.78
CA LEU A 208 11.62 24.74 -4.79
C LEU A 208 11.92 23.53 -5.68
N ASP A 209 10.89 22.71 -5.92
CA ASP A 209 10.95 21.52 -6.76
C ASP A 209 9.92 21.61 -7.89
#